data_09b219503529cbf64589d65d7428af3c
#
_entry.id   09b219503529cbf64589d65d7428af3c
#
_cell.length_a   1.000
_cell.length_b   1.000
_cell.length_c   1.000
_cell.angle_alpha   90.00
_cell.angle_beta   90.00
_cell.angle_gamma   90.00
#
_symmetry.space_group_name_H-M   'P 1'
#
loop_
_entity.id
_entity.type
_entity.pdbx_description
1 polymer ?
#
loop_
_entity_poly.entity_id
_entity_poly.type
_entity_poly.pdbx_seq_one_letter_code
_entity_poly.pdbx_strand_id
1 'polypeptide(L)'
;MPSHAPTVGFDLDMTLIDSRPGIKANYLALSAETGVPIDADLVVSRLGPPVEDELANWFPADAVATTADRYREIYPQHAITPTFALPGAREAIEAVQALGGRAIVVTAKYEPSAKLHLAHLGIAPDAVIGRLWAEAKAEALVEHGAHIYVGDHTGDVRGARAANALAVGVTTGPCDAEELRRAGADVILPNLTEFPAWLRTYAERA
;
A
#
# COMPACT_ATOMS: atom_id res chain seq x y z
N MET A 1 -14.34 28.59 -11.09
CA MET A 1 -13.43 28.28 -9.96
C MET A 1 -12.29 27.50 -10.51
N PRO A 2 -11.03 27.81 -10.25
CA PRO A 2 -9.96 26.89 -10.59
C PRO A 2 -10.13 25.67 -9.68
N SER A 3 -10.62 24.55 -10.22
CA SER A 3 -10.56 23.29 -9.51
C SER A 3 -9.07 23.00 -9.30
N HIS A 4 -8.62 22.99 -8.06
CA HIS A 4 -7.28 22.53 -7.78
C HIS A 4 -7.17 21.08 -8.25
N ALA A 5 -6.21 20.82 -9.11
CA ALA A 5 -5.90 19.49 -9.57
C ALA A 5 -5.69 18.56 -8.34
N PRO A 6 -6.36 17.41 -8.25
CA PRO A 6 -6.35 16.60 -7.03
C PRO A 6 -4.98 15.96 -6.77
N THR A 7 -4.53 15.98 -5.54
CA THR A 7 -3.46 15.08 -5.10
C THR A 7 -4.08 13.87 -4.40
N VAL A 8 -3.78 12.68 -4.90
CA VAL A 8 -4.30 11.41 -4.39
C VAL A 8 -3.15 10.55 -3.92
N GLY A 9 -3.21 10.10 -2.68
CA GLY A 9 -2.31 9.08 -2.15
C GLY A 9 -2.90 7.67 -2.31
N PHE A 10 -2.05 6.70 -2.59
CA PHE A 10 -2.41 5.29 -2.67
C PHE A 10 -1.50 4.47 -1.75
N ASP A 11 -2.06 3.48 -1.08
CA ASP A 11 -1.23 2.38 -0.56
C ASP A 11 -0.72 1.51 -1.72
N LEU A 12 0.22 0.63 -1.43
CA LEU A 12 0.86 -0.22 -2.44
C LEU A 12 0.36 -1.67 -2.37
N ASP A 13 0.71 -2.36 -1.27
CA ASP A 13 0.43 -3.79 -1.11
C ASP A 13 -1.06 -4.03 -0.97
N MET A 14 -1.63 -4.91 -1.76
CA MET A 14 -3.07 -5.21 -1.84
C MET A 14 -3.97 -4.04 -2.27
N THR A 15 -3.40 -2.89 -2.60
CA THR A 15 -4.11 -1.75 -3.21
C THR A 15 -3.77 -1.60 -4.69
N LEU A 16 -2.49 -1.35 -5.01
CA LEU A 16 -2.00 -1.25 -6.40
C LEU A 16 -1.45 -2.59 -6.92
N ILE A 17 -0.89 -3.42 -6.04
CA ILE A 17 -0.23 -4.68 -6.41
C ILE A 17 -0.68 -5.83 -5.52
N ASP A 18 -0.80 -7.02 -6.08
CA ASP A 18 -0.84 -8.25 -5.29
C ASP A 18 0.59 -8.73 -5.05
N SER A 19 1.12 -8.37 -3.89
CA SER A 19 2.48 -8.73 -3.47
C SER A 19 2.55 -10.04 -2.68
N ARG A 20 1.42 -10.68 -2.40
CA ARG A 20 1.38 -11.94 -1.61
C ARG A 20 2.30 -13.01 -2.14
N PRO A 21 2.34 -13.34 -3.46
CA PRO A 21 3.23 -14.38 -3.97
C PRO A 21 4.70 -14.04 -3.75
N GLY A 22 5.08 -12.78 -3.95
CA GLY A 22 6.45 -12.31 -3.78
C GLY A 22 6.88 -12.28 -2.31
N ILE A 23 6.03 -11.75 -1.44
CA ILE A 23 6.28 -11.73 0.01
C ILE A 23 6.40 -13.16 0.55
N LYS A 24 5.49 -14.06 0.14
CA LYS A 24 5.56 -15.48 0.51
C LYS A 24 6.89 -16.09 0.10
N ALA A 25 7.33 -15.91 -1.15
CA ALA A 25 8.60 -16.43 -1.63
C ALA A 25 9.79 -15.90 -0.82
N ASN A 26 9.77 -14.61 -0.45
CA ASN A 26 10.82 -14.00 0.35
C ASN A 26 10.87 -14.54 1.79
N TYR A 27 9.70 -14.75 2.43
CA TYR A 27 9.65 -15.37 3.77
C TYR A 27 10.08 -16.84 3.76
N LEU A 28 9.76 -17.60 2.70
CA LEU A 28 10.24 -18.96 2.54
C LEU A 28 11.78 -19.01 2.40
N ALA A 29 12.37 -18.08 1.63
CA ALA A 29 13.82 -17.95 1.51
C ALA A 29 14.45 -17.58 2.87
N LEU A 30 13.89 -16.61 3.58
CA LEU A 30 14.35 -16.20 4.91
C LEU A 30 14.25 -17.35 5.92
N SER A 31 13.16 -18.11 5.91
CA SER A 31 12.97 -19.29 6.76
C SER A 31 14.04 -20.35 6.49
N ALA A 32 14.36 -20.60 5.21
CA ALA A 32 15.41 -21.55 4.83
C ALA A 32 16.80 -21.08 5.27
N GLU A 33 17.12 -19.81 5.18
CA GLU A 33 18.41 -19.25 5.60
C GLU A 33 18.60 -19.27 7.13
N THR A 34 17.55 -18.90 7.86
CA THR A 34 17.62 -18.75 9.33
C THR A 34 17.37 -20.06 10.08
N GLY A 35 16.76 -21.05 9.43
CA GLY A 35 16.30 -22.26 10.08
C GLY A 35 15.07 -22.07 10.98
N VAL A 36 14.49 -20.87 11.04
CA VAL A 36 13.26 -20.58 11.78
C VAL A 36 12.06 -20.92 10.92
N PRO A 37 11.14 -21.81 11.37
CA PRO A 37 9.96 -22.18 10.61
C PRO A 37 8.94 -21.01 10.60
N ILE A 38 8.87 -20.27 9.49
CA ILE A 38 7.92 -19.17 9.30
C ILE A 38 6.73 -19.69 8.49
N ASP A 39 5.52 -19.55 9.01
CA ASP A 39 4.29 -19.82 8.25
C ASP A 39 4.01 -18.67 7.27
N ALA A 40 4.56 -18.81 6.06
CA ALA A 40 4.45 -17.76 5.04
C ALA A 40 3.01 -17.58 4.51
N ASP A 41 2.12 -18.57 4.63
CA ASP A 41 0.70 -18.43 4.29
C ASP A 41 -0.03 -17.60 5.34
N LEU A 42 0.27 -17.81 6.62
CA LEU A 42 -0.24 -16.97 7.69
C LEU A 42 0.24 -15.53 7.55
N VAL A 43 1.52 -15.31 7.23
CA VAL A 43 2.07 -13.97 7.00
C VAL A 43 1.29 -13.22 5.93
N VAL A 44 1.10 -13.83 4.75
CA VAL A 44 0.43 -13.12 3.64
C VAL A 44 -1.08 -12.95 3.84
N SER A 45 -1.68 -13.66 4.80
CA SER A 45 -3.09 -13.50 5.14
C SER A 45 -3.38 -12.22 5.95
N ARG A 46 -2.35 -11.58 6.52
CA ARG A 46 -2.46 -10.42 7.43
C ARG A 46 -1.55 -9.26 7.04
N LEU A 47 -1.33 -9.06 5.74
CA LEU A 47 -0.51 -7.95 5.23
C LEU A 47 -1.10 -6.60 5.63
N GLY A 48 -0.22 -5.62 5.80
CA GLY A 48 -0.53 -4.25 6.20
C GLY A 48 0.57 -3.69 7.09
N PRO A 49 0.78 -4.24 8.31
CA PRO A 49 1.81 -3.77 9.25
C PRO A 49 3.25 -3.85 8.68
N PRO A 50 4.20 -3.09 9.28
CA PRO A 50 5.62 -3.16 8.93
C PRO A 50 6.20 -4.57 9.11
N VAL A 51 7.27 -4.87 8.34
CA VAL A 51 7.94 -6.18 8.41
C VAL A 51 8.49 -6.50 9.79
N GLU A 52 8.90 -5.50 10.55
CA GLU A 52 9.39 -5.66 11.92
C GLU A 52 8.31 -6.22 12.84
N ASP A 53 7.07 -5.75 12.72
CA ASP A 53 5.93 -6.23 13.52
C ASP A 53 5.61 -7.69 13.18
N GLU A 54 5.72 -8.07 11.91
CA GLU A 54 5.53 -9.45 11.48
C GLU A 54 6.66 -10.35 11.99
N LEU A 55 7.91 -9.92 11.84
CA LEU A 55 9.08 -10.69 12.29
C LEU A 55 9.13 -10.92 13.80
N ALA A 56 8.57 -10.00 14.59
CA ALA A 56 8.47 -10.14 16.04
C ALA A 56 7.61 -11.34 16.48
N ASN A 57 6.80 -11.91 15.60
CA ASN A 57 6.08 -13.17 15.88
C ASN A 57 6.94 -14.43 15.74
N TRP A 58 8.10 -14.32 15.09
CA TRP A 58 8.95 -15.47 14.71
C TRP A 58 10.34 -15.40 15.34
N PHE A 59 10.84 -14.23 15.65
CA PHE A 59 12.18 -13.98 16.13
C PHE A 59 12.19 -13.28 17.49
N PRO A 60 13.20 -13.51 18.34
CA PRO A 60 13.37 -12.75 19.57
C PRO A 60 13.63 -11.26 19.28
N ALA A 61 13.25 -10.39 20.20
CA ALA A 61 13.23 -8.94 19.99
C ALA A 61 14.59 -8.35 19.54
N ASP A 62 15.69 -8.90 20.04
CA ASP A 62 17.07 -8.49 19.70
C ASP A 62 17.50 -8.92 18.27
N ALA A 63 16.84 -9.91 17.69
CA ALA A 63 17.11 -10.36 16.32
C ALA A 63 16.23 -9.70 15.27
N VAL A 64 15.10 -9.06 15.64
CA VAL A 64 14.11 -8.52 14.69
C VAL A 64 14.74 -7.54 13.71
N ALA A 65 15.50 -6.55 14.20
CA ALA A 65 16.08 -5.52 13.35
C ALA A 65 17.04 -6.11 12.30
N THR A 66 17.98 -6.96 12.72
CA THR A 66 18.93 -7.61 11.81
C THR A 66 18.24 -8.52 10.81
N THR A 67 17.19 -9.24 11.25
CA THR A 67 16.41 -10.12 10.37
C THR A 67 15.60 -9.29 9.35
N ALA A 68 15.06 -8.14 9.76
CA ALA A 68 14.36 -7.23 8.85
C ALA A 68 15.31 -6.66 7.78
N ASP A 69 16.55 -6.35 8.14
CA ASP A 69 17.56 -5.92 7.17
C ASP A 69 17.89 -7.07 6.19
N ARG A 70 18.07 -8.29 6.70
CA ARG A 70 18.28 -9.45 5.82
C ARG A 70 17.09 -9.72 4.91
N TYR A 71 15.86 -9.61 5.42
CA TYR A 71 14.65 -9.71 4.62
C TYR A 71 14.65 -8.72 3.45
N ARG A 72 15.09 -7.47 3.68
CA ARG A 72 15.18 -6.43 2.65
C ARG A 72 16.30 -6.69 1.63
N GLU A 73 17.42 -7.25 2.07
CA GLU A 73 18.54 -7.60 1.16
C GLU A 73 18.16 -8.68 0.14
N ILE A 74 17.46 -9.72 0.56
CA ILE A 74 17.06 -10.82 -0.32
C ILE A 74 15.78 -10.50 -1.13
N TYR A 75 15.02 -9.49 -0.71
CA TYR A 75 13.72 -9.12 -1.29
C TYR A 75 13.73 -8.94 -2.81
N PRO A 76 14.71 -8.25 -3.43
CA PRO A 76 14.75 -8.07 -4.89
C PRO A 76 14.85 -9.38 -5.68
N GLN A 77 15.43 -10.41 -5.08
CA GLN A 77 15.66 -11.71 -5.73
C GLN A 77 14.40 -12.59 -5.74
N HIS A 78 13.56 -12.46 -4.72
CA HIS A 78 12.45 -13.39 -4.49
C HIS A 78 11.08 -12.76 -4.70
N ALA A 79 10.93 -11.45 -4.41
CA ALA A 79 9.61 -10.85 -4.26
C ALA A 79 9.12 -10.08 -5.49
N ILE A 80 10.01 -9.57 -6.34
CA ILE A 80 9.58 -8.67 -7.41
C ILE A 80 8.86 -9.42 -8.54
N THR A 81 9.50 -10.44 -9.09
CA THR A 81 8.98 -11.18 -10.26
C THR A 81 7.62 -11.85 -10.03
N PRO A 82 7.34 -12.48 -8.85
CA PRO A 82 6.06 -13.13 -8.62
C PRO A 82 4.88 -12.16 -8.32
N THR A 83 5.17 -10.86 -8.12
CA THR A 83 4.16 -9.83 -7.84
C THR A 83 3.50 -9.37 -9.14
N PHE A 84 2.22 -9.03 -9.10
CA PHE A 84 1.48 -8.49 -10.25
C PHE A 84 0.62 -7.28 -9.87
N ALA A 85 0.29 -6.45 -10.88
CA ALA A 85 -0.58 -5.31 -10.68
C ALA A 85 -2.03 -5.78 -10.44
N LEU A 86 -2.70 -5.17 -9.47
CA LEU A 86 -4.14 -5.38 -9.26
C LEU A 86 -4.95 -4.70 -10.37
N PRO A 87 -6.17 -5.20 -10.67
CA PRO A 87 -7.02 -4.61 -11.70
C PRO A 87 -7.31 -3.13 -11.43
N GLY A 88 -7.07 -2.29 -12.43
CA GLY A 88 -7.30 -0.85 -12.37
C GLY A 88 -6.17 -0.03 -11.75
N ALA A 89 -5.05 -0.65 -11.34
CA ALA A 89 -3.97 0.05 -10.64
C ALA A 89 -3.30 1.13 -11.50
N ARG A 90 -2.95 0.82 -12.76
CA ARG A 90 -2.35 1.81 -13.67
C ARG A 90 -3.36 2.87 -14.05
N GLU A 91 -4.56 2.46 -14.40
CA GLU A 91 -5.65 3.34 -14.80
C GLU A 91 -6.05 4.31 -13.68
N ALA A 92 -5.91 3.91 -12.41
CA ALA A 92 -6.16 4.79 -11.27
C ALA A 92 -5.11 5.90 -11.18
N ILE A 93 -3.82 5.57 -11.31
CA ILE A 93 -2.72 6.56 -11.33
C ILE A 93 -2.89 7.51 -12.53
N GLU A 94 -3.10 6.96 -13.73
CA GLU A 94 -3.28 7.72 -14.95
C GLU A 94 -4.51 8.63 -14.90
N ALA A 95 -5.60 8.21 -14.26
CA ALA A 95 -6.80 9.01 -14.10
C ALA A 95 -6.56 10.26 -13.25
N VAL A 96 -5.75 10.18 -12.20
CA VAL A 96 -5.36 11.33 -11.39
C VAL A 96 -4.51 12.30 -12.23
N GLN A 97 -3.52 11.77 -12.93
CA GLN A 97 -2.60 12.55 -13.76
C GLN A 97 -3.31 13.21 -14.96
N ALA A 98 -4.30 12.53 -15.57
CA ALA A 98 -5.12 13.06 -16.65
C ALA A 98 -5.98 14.27 -16.24
N LEU A 99 -6.30 14.42 -14.95
CA LEU A 99 -6.95 15.61 -14.38
C LEU A 99 -5.95 16.72 -14.03
N GLY A 100 -4.68 16.58 -14.40
CA GLY A 100 -3.60 17.47 -14.01
C GLY A 100 -3.19 17.33 -12.54
N GLY A 101 -3.68 16.29 -11.86
CA GLY A 101 -3.40 15.97 -10.48
C GLY A 101 -2.08 15.25 -10.27
N ARG A 102 -1.76 14.96 -8.99
CA ARG A 102 -0.59 14.19 -8.59
C ARG A 102 -1.02 12.89 -7.91
N ALA A 103 -0.49 11.77 -8.37
CA ALA A 103 -0.67 10.46 -7.75
C ALA A 103 0.60 10.08 -6.97
N ILE A 104 0.48 9.92 -5.65
CA ILE A 104 1.61 9.53 -4.79
C ILE A 104 1.35 8.16 -4.16
N VAL A 105 2.41 7.42 -3.87
CA VAL A 105 2.33 6.17 -3.11
C VAL A 105 2.87 6.40 -1.71
N VAL A 106 2.07 6.07 -0.68
CA VAL A 106 2.45 6.15 0.74
C VAL A 106 2.20 4.80 1.38
N THR A 107 3.27 4.08 1.74
CA THR A 107 3.19 2.67 2.10
C THR A 107 4.04 2.29 3.32
N ALA A 108 3.64 1.23 4.03
CA ALA A 108 4.46 0.63 5.09
C ALA A 108 5.72 -0.06 4.53
N LYS A 109 5.69 -0.45 3.25
CA LYS A 109 6.81 -1.11 2.59
C LYS A 109 8.07 -0.24 2.58
N TYR A 110 9.24 -0.90 2.63
CA TYR A 110 10.54 -0.27 2.41
C TYR A 110 10.57 0.40 1.02
N GLU A 111 10.86 1.70 0.98
CA GLU A 111 10.73 2.52 -0.22
C GLU A 111 11.50 1.99 -1.44
N PRO A 112 12.77 1.53 -1.32
CA PRO A 112 13.48 0.94 -2.47
C PRO A 112 12.75 -0.29 -3.03
N SER A 113 12.20 -1.15 -2.18
CA SER A 113 11.40 -2.32 -2.62
C SER A 113 10.10 -1.91 -3.30
N ALA A 114 9.43 -0.87 -2.79
CA ALA A 114 8.25 -0.30 -3.42
C ALA A 114 8.55 0.22 -4.83
N LYS A 115 9.63 0.97 -4.98
CA LYS A 115 10.09 1.49 -6.29
C LYS A 115 10.42 0.37 -7.28
N LEU A 116 11.02 -0.73 -6.82
CA LEU A 116 11.30 -1.90 -7.67
C LEU A 116 10.01 -2.54 -8.21
N HIS A 117 8.99 -2.72 -7.36
CA HIS A 117 7.70 -3.23 -7.80
C HIS A 117 7.03 -2.32 -8.83
N LEU A 118 6.95 -1.04 -8.53
CA LEU A 118 6.32 -0.04 -9.40
C LEU A 118 7.01 0.01 -10.77
N ALA A 119 8.36 0.01 -10.80
CA ALA A 119 9.12 -0.02 -12.04
C ALA A 119 8.90 -1.32 -12.82
N HIS A 120 8.93 -2.48 -12.14
CA HIS A 120 8.70 -3.80 -12.77
C HIS A 120 7.31 -3.89 -13.41
N LEU A 121 6.30 -3.32 -12.77
CA LEU A 121 4.91 -3.39 -13.21
C LEU A 121 4.48 -2.21 -14.10
N GLY A 122 5.37 -1.26 -14.38
CA GLY A 122 5.08 -0.09 -15.21
C GLY A 122 4.00 0.82 -14.60
N ILE A 123 3.97 0.94 -13.28
CA ILE A 123 3.12 1.89 -12.55
C ILE A 123 3.99 3.10 -12.20
N ALA A 124 3.61 4.30 -12.64
CA ALA A 124 4.43 5.51 -12.55
C ALA A 124 3.77 6.62 -11.71
N PRO A 125 3.77 6.52 -10.36
CA PRO A 125 3.32 7.60 -9.50
C PRO A 125 4.31 8.78 -9.50
N ASP A 126 3.84 9.97 -9.09
CA ASP A 126 4.65 11.18 -9.03
C ASP A 126 5.61 11.21 -7.82
N ALA A 127 5.33 10.43 -6.78
CA ALA A 127 6.20 10.24 -5.63
C ALA A 127 5.94 8.88 -4.95
N VAL A 128 6.95 8.38 -4.25
CA VAL A 128 6.85 7.15 -3.44
C VAL A 128 7.47 7.43 -2.09
N ILE A 129 6.70 7.23 -1.02
CA ILE A 129 7.09 7.41 0.37
C ILE A 129 6.87 6.09 1.11
N GLY A 130 7.93 5.51 1.62
CA GLY A 130 7.90 4.21 2.30
C GLY A 130 8.05 4.31 3.80
N ARG A 131 7.91 3.15 4.49
CA ARG A 131 8.06 2.98 5.94
C ARG A 131 7.07 3.78 6.78
N LEU A 132 5.88 4.06 6.25
CA LEU A 132 4.81 4.75 6.96
C LEU A 132 3.61 3.82 7.14
N TRP A 133 3.17 3.65 8.37
CA TRP A 133 2.05 2.78 8.73
C TRP A 133 0.97 3.54 9.49
N ALA A 134 -0.29 3.26 9.18
CA ALA A 134 -1.46 3.82 9.84
C ALA A 134 -1.37 5.36 9.96
N GLU A 135 -1.51 5.91 11.16
CA GLU A 135 -1.53 7.35 11.42
C GLU A 135 -0.22 8.05 10.98
N ALA A 136 0.92 7.35 10.95
CA ALA A 136 2.18 7.91 10.47
C ALA A 136 2.14 8.28 8.97
N LYS A 137 1.24 7.70 8.17
CA LYS A 137 1.02 8.09 6.77
C LYS A 137 0.54 9.53 6.64
N ALA A 138 -0.10 10.08 7.67
CA ALA A 138 -0.65 11.44 7.65
C ALA A 138 0.41 12.51 7.40
N GLU A 139 1.63 12.35 7.92
CA GLU A 139 2.72 13.30 7.69
C GLU A 139 2.98 13.47 6.18
N ALA A 140 3.18 12.38 5.46
CA ALA A 140 3.42 12.42 4.03
C ALA A 140 2.20 12.91 3.24
N LEU A 141 0.99 12.52 3.64
CA LEU A 141 -0.24 12.98 2.98
C LEU A 141 -0.41 14.50 3.09
N VAL A 142 -0.16 15.06 4.27
CA VAL A 142 -0.22 16.51 4.52
C VAL A 142 0.89 17.24 3.77
N GLU A 143 2.14 16.76 3.84
CA GLU A 143 3.29 17.35 3.15
C GLU A 143 3.07 17.46 1.64
N HIS A 144 2.48 16.42 1.05
CA HIS A 144 2.20 16.40 -0.39
C HIS A 144 0.84 17.00 -0.77
N GLY A 145 0.04 17.47 0.20
CA GLY A 145 -1.28 18.05 -0.02
C GLY A 145 -2.30 17.05 -0.57
N ALA A 146 -2.21 15.79 -0.15
CA ALA A 146 -3.15 14.75 -0.58
C ALA A 146 -4.51 14.94 0.11
N HIS A 147 -5.56 15.09 -0.68
CA HIS A 147 -6.94 15.26 -0.20
C HIS A 147 -7.73 13.95 -0.20
N ILE A 148 -7.22 12.94 -0.86
CA ILE A 148 -7.79 11.60 -0.98
C ILE A 148 -6.68 10.60 -0.68
N TYR A 149 -7.00 9.58 0.10
CA TYR A 149 -6.11 8.44 0.29
C TYR A 149 -6.86 7.14 0.05
N VAL A 150 -6.27 6.27 -0.76
CA VAL A 150 -6.84 4.99 -1.20
C VAL A 150 -6.05 3.84 -0.61
N GLY A 151 -6.71 2.91 0.07
CA GLY A 151 -6.06 1.75 0.67
C GLY A 151 -7.02 0.62 1.00
N ASP A 152 -6.50 -0.54 1.35
CA ASP A 152 -7.27 -1.78 1.58
C ASP A 152 -7.37 -2.17 3.06
N HIS A 153 -6.67 -1.45 3.93
CA HIS A 153 -6.58 -1.79 5.34
C HIS A 153 -7.16 -0.70 6.25
N THR A 154 -7.67 -1.09 7.43
CA THR A 154 -8.15 -0.12 8.44
C THR A 154 -7.06 0.87 8.86
N GLY A 155 -5.79 0.48 8.79
CA GLY A 155 -4.63 1.38 8.98
C GLY A 155 -4.60 2.52 7.98
N ASP A 156 -4.98 2.28 6.72
CA ASP A 156 -5.05 3.30 5.67
C ASP A 156 -6.14 4.32 5.96
N VAL A 157 -7.30 3.83 6.39
CA VAL A 157 -8.41 4.69 6.81
C VAL A 157 -8.00 5.59 7.98
N ARG A 158 -7.27 5.06 8.99
CA ARG A 158 -6.75 5.88 10.10
C ARG A 158 -5.73 6.92 9.62
N GLY A 159 -4.83 6.54 8.70
CA GLY A 159 -3.87 7.47 8.10
C GLY A 159 -4.56 8.60 7.34
N ALA A 160 -5.56 8.29 6.51
CA ALA A 160 -6.37 9.27 5.80
C ALA A 160 -7.08 10.22 6.78
N ARG A 161 -7.72 9.68 7.83
CA ARG A 161 -8.41 10.47 8.85
C ARG A 161 -7.47 11.40 9.62
N ALA A 162 -6.28 10.92 10.00
CA ALA A 162 -5.27 11.73 10.66
C ALA A 162 -4.75 12.89 9.78
N ALA A 163 -4.77 12.71 8.46
CA ALA A 163 -4.43 13.75 7.48
C ALA A 163 -5.60 14.67 7.10
N ASN A 164 -6.81 14.45 7.62
CA ASN A 164 -8.05 15.06 7.13
C ASN A 164 -8.28 14.84 5.62
N ALA A 165 -7.78 13.75 5.07
CA ALA A 165 -8.04 13.31 3.71
C ALA A 165 -9.29 12.43 3.65
N LEU A 166 -9.96 12.43 2.48
CA LEU A 166 -11.07 11.52 2.20
C LEU A 166 -10.52 10.10 2.08
N ALA A 167 -11.09 9.19 2.87
CA ALA A 167 -10.66 7.79 2.92
C ALA A 167 -11.46 6.93 1.92
N VAL A 168 -10.79 6.42 0.91
CA VAL A 168 -11.35 5.48 -0.07
C VAL A 168 -10.83 4.08 0.23
N GLY A 169 -11.70 3.18 0.64
CA GLY A 169 -11.35 1.79 0.87
C GLY A 169 -11.51 0.94 -0.38
N VAL A 170 -10.56 0.04 -0.66
CA VAL A 170 -10.69 -1.02 -1.67
C VAL A 170 -10.70 -2.39 -0.99
N THR A 171 -11.62 -3.29 -1.40
CA THR A 171 -11.76 -4.60 -0.74
C THR A 171 -10.89 -5.67 -1.39
N THR A 172 -9.69 -5.29 -1.79
CA THR A 172 -8.70 -6.18 -2.42
C THR A 172 -7.70 -6.78 -1.44
N GLY A 173 -7.68 -6.29 -0.20
CA GLY A 173 -6.79 -6.74 0.86
C GLY A 173 -7.50 -7.56 1.95
N PRO A 174 -6.91 -7.63 3.16
CA PRO A 174 -7.43 -8.46 4.24
C PRO A 174 -8.70 -7.93 4.90
N CYS A 175 -9.00 -6.63 4.78
CA CYS A 175 -10.16 -6.03 5.42
C CYS A 175 -11.38 -6.02 4.49
N ASP A 176 -12.53 -6.44 5.03
CA ASP A 176 -13.78 -6.39 4.29
C ASP A 176 -14.41 -4.97 4.29
N ALA A 177 -15.49 -4.82 3.49
CA ALA A 177 -16.18 -3.55 3.35
C ALA A 177 -16.78 -3.02 4.67
N GLU A 178 -17.18 -3.91 5.57
CA GLU A 178 -17.77 -3.53 6.84
C GLU A 178 -16.69 -3.06 7.83
N GLU A 179 -15.55 -3.74 7.84
CA GLU A 179 -14.38 -3.34 8.64
C GLU A 179 -13.86 -1.97 8.21
N LEU A 180 -13.73 -1.73 6.91
CA LEU A 180 -13.30 -0.44 6.37
C LEU A 180 -14.31 0.67 6.70
N ARG A 181 -15.63 0.42 6.59
CA ARG A 181 -16.66 1.40 6.99
C ARG A 181 -16.62 1.69 8.49
N ARG A 182 -16.48 0.66 9.33
CA ARG A 182 -16.35 0.85 10.78
C ARG A 182 -15.10 1.65 11.17
N ALA A 183 -14.03 1.50 10.41
CA ALA A 183 -12.82 2.32 10.59
C ALA A 183 -13.01 3.77 10.13
N GLY A 184 -14.07 4.08 9.38
CA GLY A 184 -14.42 5.42 8.94
C GLY A 184 -14.09 5.70 7.47
N ALA A 185 -14.00 4.70 6.59
CA ALA A 185 -13.89 4.93 5.16
C ALA A 185 -15.12 5.67 4.62
N ASP A 186 -14.90 6.73 3.84
CA ASP A 186 -15.95 7.55 3.24
C ASP A 186 -16.55 6.90 2.00
N VAL A 187 -15.72 6.14 1.27
CA VAL A 187 -16.07 5.45 0.03
C VAL A 187 -15.51 4.04 0.08
N ILE A 188 -16.26 3.08 -0.44
CA ILE A 188 -15.80 1.69 -0.63
C ILE A 188 -15.95 1.32 -2.08
N LEU A 189 -14.86 0.85 -2.68
CA LEU A 189 -14.82 0.29 -4.03
C LEU A 189 -14.41 -1.19 -3.95
N PRO A 190 -14.93 -2.06 -4.81
CA PRO A 190 -14.54 -3.47 -4.83
C PRO A 190 -13.08 -3.64 -5.29
N ASN A 191 -12.61 -2.76 -6.16
CA ASN A 191 -11.22 -2.66 -6.64
C ASN A 191 -11.01 -1.32 -7.37
N LEU A 192 -9.80 -1.10 -7.90
CA LEU A 192 -9.46 0.17 -8.57
C LEU A 192 -10.04 0.35 -9.98
N THR A 193 -10.71 -0.65 -10.58
CA THR A 193 -11.34 -0.47 -11.90
C THR A 193 -12.47 0.57 -11.87
N GLU A 194 -13.10 0.76 -10.71
CA GLU A 194 -14.15 1.76 -10.54
C GLU A 194 -13.61 3.15 -10.15
N PHE A 195 -12.36 3.23 -9.71
CA PHE A 195 -11.75 4.46 -9.22
C PHE A 195 -11.75 5.60 -10.25
N PRO A 196 -11.40 5.41 -11.53
CA PRO A 196 -11.39 6.50 -12.52
C PRO A 196 -12.77 7.15 -12.75
N ALA A 197 -13.83 6.35 -12.74
CA ALA A 197 -15.20 6.86 -12.89
C ALA A 197 -15.65 7.62 -11.63
N TRP A 198 -15.36 7.07 -10.47
CA TRP A 198 -15.63 7.72 -9.20
C TRP A 198 -14.88 9.05 -9.07
N LEU A 199 -13.57 9.08 -9.39
CA LEU A 199 -12.75 10.28 -9.30
C LEU A 199 -13.27 11.42 -10.18
N ARG A 200 -13.69 11.12 -11.43
CA ARG A 200 -14.31 12.12 -12.31
C ARG A 200 -15.55 12.72 -11.69
N THR A 201 -16.45 11.87 -11.18
CA THR A 201 -17.70 12.33 -10.53
C THR A 201 -17.40 13.17 -9.29
N TYR A 202 -16.38 12.81 -8.53
CA TYR A 202 -15.92 13.57 -7.36
C TYR A 202 -15.40 14.96 -7.78
N ALA A 203 -14.53 15.03 -8.80
CA ALA A 203 -13.94 16.27 -9.28
C ALA A 203 -14.97 17.25 -9.88
N GLU A 204 -16.07 16.75 -10.45
CA GLU A 204 -17.17 17.57 -10.97
C GLU A 204 -18.01 18.25 -9.86
N ARG A 205 -17.94 17.73 -8.63
CA ARG A 205 -18.72 18.23 -7.47
C ARG A 205 -17.91 19.10 -6.51
N ALA A 206 -16.58 19.04 -6.59
CA ALA A 206 -15.64 19.80 -5.77
C ALA A 206 -15.37 21.19 -6.37
#